data_229618a5aab99f0eef0b61a0c60e9439
#
_entry.id   229618a5aab99f0eef0b61a0c60e9439
#
_cell.length_a   1.000
_cell.length_b   1.000
_cell.length_c   1.000
_cell.angle_alpha   90.00
_cell.angle_beta   90.00
_cell.angle_gamma   90.00
#
_symmetry.space_group_name_H-M   'P 1'
#
loop_
_entity.id
_entity.type
_entity.pdbx_description
1 polymer ?
#
loop_
_entity_poly.entity_id
_entity_poly.type
_entity_poly.pdbx_seq_one_letter_code
_entity_poly.pdbx_strand_id
1 'polypeptide(L)'
;MPDPDSTALILARAQFAFTISFHFIFPAFSIGLASYLAVLEGLWLKTGQEKYLNLFKYWLKIFAIGFAMGVVSGIVMSYQFGTNWSVFSDKVGPVIGPLMAYEVLTAFFLEAGFLGVMLFGMGRVGRKLHFAATLAVAVGTCISAFWILSANSWMQTPQGYACLLYTSPSPRD
;
A
#
# COMPACT_ATOMS: atom_id res chain seq x y z
N MET A 1 -17.69 12.20 -36.50
CA MET A 1 -17.81 12.11 -35.04
C MET A 1 -16.85 11.00 -34.58
N PRO A 2 -16.11 11.15 -33.51
CA PRO A 2 -15.33 10.04 -33.00
C PRO A 2 -16.29 8.88 -32.65
N ASP A 3 -15.87 7.66 -32.92
CA ASP A 3 -16.59 6.46 -32.58
C ASP A 3 -16.87 6.44 -31.05
N PRO A 4 -18.14 6.25 -30.61
CA PRO A 4 -18.48 6.19 -29.20
C PRO A 4 -17.62 5.18 -28.41
N ASP A 5 -17.26 4.07 -29.03
CA ASP A 5 -16.40 3.05 -28.43
C ASP A 5 -14.97 3.56 -28.21
N SER A 6 -14.45 4.40 -29.11
CA SER A 6 -13.12 5.02 -28.93
C SER A 6 -13.11 6.05 -27.79
N THR A 7 -14.19 6.79 -27.62
CA THR A 7 -14.32 7.77 -26.52
C THR A 7 -14.45 7.07 -25.18
N ALA A 8 -15.25 6.02 -25.08
CA ALA A 8 -15.37 5.21 -23.86
C ALA A 8 -14.03 4.58 -23.45
N LEU A 9 -13.27 4.07 -24.41
CA LEU A 9 -11.96 3.49 -24.17
C LEU A 9 -10.94 4.55 -23.66
N ILE A 10 -10.93 5.74 -24.25
CA ILE A 10 -10.06 6.84 -23.81
C ILE A 10 -10.39 7.25 -22.37
N LEU A 11 -11.68 7.39 -22.05
CA LEU A 11 -12.12 7.74 -20.69
C LEU A 11 -11.77 6.67 -19.67
N ALA A 12 -11.93 5.39 -20.02
CA ALA A 12 -11.55 4.27 -19.15
C ALA A 12 -10.04 4.26 -18.88
N ARG A 13 -9.21 4.51 -19.90
CA ARG A 13 -7.74 4.63 -19.74
C ARG A 13 -7.35 5.85 -18.89
N ALA A 14 -7.99 6.98 -19.09
CA ALA A 14 -7.76 8.18 -18.30
C ALA A 14 -8.14 7.96 -16.83
N GLN A 15 -9.27 7.33 -16.55
CA GLN A 15 -9.67 6.95 -15.20
C GLN A 15 -8.67 6.00 -14.55
N PHE A 16 -8.24 4.96 -15.26
CA PHE A 16 -7.22 4.04 -14.76
C PHE A 16 -5.93 4.77 -14.41
N ALA A 17 -5.40 5.57 -15.35
CA ALA A 17 -4.17 6.32 -15.14
C ALA A 17 -4.27 7.27 -13.94
N PHE A 18 -5.39 7.98 -13.80
CA PHE A 18 -5.63 8.87 -12.65
C PHE A 18 -5.68 8.09 -11.35
N THR A 19 -6.46 7.01 -11.26
CA THR A 19 -6.65 6.22 -10.04
C THR A 19 -5.32 5.63 -9.55
N ILE A 20 -4.55 5.02 -10.45
CA ILE A 20 -3.26 4.40 -10.10
C ILE A 20 -2.23 5.45 -9.72
N SER A 21 -2.10 6.53 -10.51
CA SER A 21 -1.13 7.58 -10.24
C SER A 21 -1.41 8.31 -8.92
N PHE A 22 -2.67 8.60 -8.67
CA PHE A 22 -3.10 9.23 -7.43
C PHE A 22 -2.80 8.34 -6.22
N HIS A 23 -3.18 7.06 -6.29
CA HIS A 23 -2.92 6.13 -5.19
C HIS A 23 -1.43 5.91 -4.94
N PHE A 24 -0.62 5.75 -5.98
CA PHE A 24 0.81 5.44 -5.87
C PHE A 24 1.61 6.51 -5.10
N ILE A 25 1.25 7.78 -5.23
CA ILE A 25 1.97 8.90 -4.60
C ILE A 25 2.00 8.76 -3.08
N PHE A 26 0.87 8.43 -2.46
CA PHE A 26 0.76 8.40 -1.00
C PHE A 26 1.54 7.24 -0.35
N PRO A 27 1.42 5.98 -0.80
CA PRO A 27 2.24 4.89 -0.28
C PRO A 27 3.74 5.13 -0.50
N ALA A 28 4.17 5.57 -1.67
CA ALA A 28 5.58 5.85 -1.94
C ALA A 28 6.17 6.88 -0.97
N PHE A 29 5.42 7.95 -0.70
CA PHE A 29 5.79 8.96 0.28
C PHE A 29 5.76 8.41 1.72
N SER A 30 4.72 7.65 2.08
CA SER A 30 4.53 7.13 3.44
C SER A 30 5.59 6.13 3.85
N ILE A 31 6.07 5.27 2.95
CA ILE A 31 7.16 4.30 3.21
C ILE A 31 8.44 5.03 3.63
N GLY A 32 8.85 6.03 2.85
CA GLY A 32 10.04 6.82 3.16
C GLY A 32 9.89 7.61 4.46
N LEU A 33 8.72 8.22 4.65
CA LEU A 33 8.46 9.05 5.82
C LEU A 33 8.32 8.23 7.12
N ALA A 34 7.72 7.04 7.08
CA ALA A 34 7.65 6.13 8.23
C ALA A 34 9.06 5.72 8.69
N SER A 35 9.92 5.35 7.76
CA SER A 35 11.31 5.01 8.02
C SER A 35 12.08 6.20 8.62
N TYR A 36 11.89 7.39 8.09
CA TYR A 36 12.49 8.62 8.60
C TYR A 36 12.01 8.94 10.02
N LEU A 37 10.72 8.77 10.32
CA LEU A 37 10.16 8.95 11.65
C LEU A 37 10.76 7.96 12.66
N ALA A 38 10.96 6.70 12.28
CA ALA A 38 11.62 5.71 13.14
C ALA A 38 13.07 6.12 13.46
N VAL A 39 13.80 6.65 12.47
CA VAL A 39 15.17 7.17 12.69
C VAL A 39 15.16 8.38 13.63
N LEU A 40 14.25 9.33 13.43
CA LEU A 40 14.17 10.53 14.30
C LEU A 40 13.86 10.16 15.75
N GLU A 41 12.90 9.26 15.98
CA GLU A 41 12.55 8.81 17.31
C GLU A 41 13.69 8.02 17.96
N GLY A 42 14.35 7.14 17.20
CA GLY A 42 15.54 6.42 17.66
C GLY A 42 16.69 7.35 18.05
N LEU A 43 16.95 8.41 17.28
CA LEU A 43 17.94 9.44 17.60
C LEU A 43 17.55 10.23 18.85
N TRP A 44 16.28 10.57 19.01
CA TRP A 44 15.80 11.19 20.24
C TRP A 44 16.03 10.30 21.47
N LEU A 45 15.68 9.02 21.38
CA LEU A 45 15.88 8.07 22.47
C LEU A 45 17.37 7.91 22.84
N LYS A 46 18.26 7.91 21.83
CA LYS A 46 19.71 7.74 22.02
C LYS A 46 20.38 9.00 22.55
N THR A 47 20.00 10.18 22.05
CA THR A 47 20.72 11.44 22.33
C THR A 47 20.03 12.32 23.38
N GLY A 48 18.74 12.11 23.65
CA GLY A 48 17.92 12.96 24.50
C GLY A 48 17.64 14.36 23.95
N GLN A 49 18.05 14.66 22.70
CA GLN A 49 17.93 16.01 22.16
C GLN A 49 16.51 16.28 21.66
N GLU A 50 15.87 17.29 22.23
CA GLU A 50 14.51 17.71 21.91
C GLU A 50 14.30 18.10 20.43
N LYS A 51 15.34 18.49 19.71
CA LYS A 51 15.24 18.80 18.27
C LYS A 51 14.71 17.63 17.45
N TYR A 52 15.13 16.39 17.76
CA TYR A 52 14.66 15.20 17.05
C TYR A 52 13.19 14.90 17.37
N LEU A 53 12.78 15.10 18.62
CA LEU A 53 11.37 14.94 19.02
C LEU A 53 10.46 15.97 18.34
N ASN A 54 10.91 17.22 18.27
CA ASN A 54 10.14 18.29 17.62
C ASN A 54 9.98 18.03 16.12
N LEU A 55 11.06 17.57 15.48
CA LEU A 55 11.03 17.21 14.07
C LEU A 55 10.15 15.97 13.81
N PHE A 56 10.23 14.96 14.70
CA PHE A 56 9.34 13.80 14.67
C PHE A 56 7.87 14.23 14.76
N LYS A 57 7.50 15.05 15.74
CA LYS A 57 6.12 15.53 15.91
C LYS A 57 5.60 16.34 14.72
N TYR A 58 6.46 17.10 14.08
CA TYR A 58 6.12 17.88 12.88
C TYR A 58 5.80 16.93 11.71
N TRP A 59 6.71 16.03 11.38
CA TRP A 59 6.56 15.11 10.27
C TRP A 59 5.49 14.04 10.51
N LEU A 60 5.24 13.67 11.76
CA LEU A 60 4.18 12.73 12.13
C LEU A 60 2.79 13.22 11.68
N LYS A 61 2.53 14.51 11.77
CA LYS A 61 1.26 15.10 11.30
C LYS A 61 1.10 14.97 9.79
N ILE A 62 2.17 15.21 9.06
CA ILE A 62 2.19 15.08 7.60
C ILE A 62 2.03 13.60 7.21
N PHE A 63 2.73 12.72 7.91
CA PHE A 63 2.58 11.27 7.73
C PHE A 63 1.15 10.80 7.94
N ALA A 64 0.48 11.24 9.02
CA ALA A 64 -0.89 10.86 9.31
C ALA A 64 -1.87 11.22 8.18
N ILE A 65 -1.73 12.42 7.62
CA ILE A 65 -2.56 12.87 6.49
C ILE A 65 -2.24 12.04 5.23
N GLY A 66 -0.96 11.88 4.90
CA GLY A 66 -0.53 11.09 3.75
C GLY A 66 -0.99 9.64 3.83
N PHE A 67 -0.86 9.01 5.01
CA PHE A 67 -1.33 7.65 5.26
C PHE A 67 -2.86 7.54 5.10
N ALA A 68 -3.62 8.44 5.69
CA ALA A 68 -5.08 8.45 5.57
C ALA A 68 -5.52 8.59 4.10
N MET A 69 -4.87 9.44 3.32
CA MET A 69 -5.14 9.59 1.89
C MET A 69 -4.78 8.31 1.10
N GLY A 70 -3.69 7.65 1.47
CA GLY A 70 -3.30 6.36 0.91
C GLY A 70 -4.37 5.29 1.15
N VAL A 71 -4.86 5.17 2.39
CA VAL A 71 -5.93 4.21 2.75
C VAL A 71 -7.22 4.51 1.96
N VAL A 72 -7.68 5.76 1.94
CA VAL A 72 -8.91 6.14 1.22
C VAL A 72 -8.79 5.84 -0.28
N SER A 73 -7.67 6.22 -0.90
CA SER A 73 -7.45 5.95 -2.33
C SER A 73 -7.30 4.45 -2.62
N GLY A 74 -6.74 3.67 -1.69
CA GLY A 74 -6.65 2.21 -1.77
C GLY A 74 -8.01 1.53 -1.73
N ILE A 75 -8.93 2.01 -0.89
CA ILE A 75 -10.31 1.53 -0.87
C ILE A 75 -11.00 1.81 -2.21
N VAL A 76 -10.84 3.02 -2.76
CA VAL A 76 -11.38 3.35 -4.09
C VAL A 76 -10.81 2.40 -5.16
N MET A 77 -9.50 2.14 -5.11
CA MET A 77 -8.85 1.21 -6.04
C MET A 77 -9.39 -0.23 -5.90
N SER A 78 -9.66 -0.67 -4.67
CA SER A 78 -10.25 -2.00 -4.41
C SER A 78 -11.64 -2.15 -5.05
N TYR A 79 -12.45 -1.11 -5.06
CA TYR A 79 -13.72 -1.10 -5.77
C TYR A 79 -13.56 -1.22 -7.29
N GLN A 80 -12.49 -0.65 -7.87
CA GLN A 80 -12.26 -0.74 -9.31
C GLN A 80 -12.02 -2.19 -9.79
N PHE A 81 -11.41 -3.04 -8.95
CA PHE A 81 -11.25 -4.47 -9.26
C PHE A 81 -12.57 -5.19 -9.48
N GLY A 82 -13.62 -4.84 -8.71
CA GLY A 82 -14.96 -5.44 -8.86
C GLY A 82 -15.87 -4.76 -9.87
N THR A 83 -15.50 -3.58 -10.35
CA THR A 83 -16.32 -2.77 -11.26
C THR A 83 -15.65 -2.58 -12.63
N ASN A 84 -14.85 -1.53 -12.77
CA ASN A 84 -14.26 -1.14 -14.05
C ASN A 84 -13.19 -2.12 -14.57
N TRP A 85 -12.56 -2.87 -13.67
CA TRP A 85 -11.50 -3.83 -14.01
C TRP A 85 -11.92 -5.29 -13.79
N SER A 86 -13.23 -5.58 -13.83
CA SER A 86 -13.79 -6.90 -13.53
C SER A 86 -13.24 -8.01 -14.44
N VAL A 87 -13.12 -7.77 -15.74
CA VAL A 87 -12.55 -8.74 -16.69
C VAL A 87 -11.08 -9.04 -16.39
N PHE A 88 -10.31 -8.02 -16.03
CA PHE A 88 -8.92 -8.21 -15.57
C PHE A 88 -8.89 -9.01 -14.28
N SER A 89 -9.70 -8.65 -13.29
CA SER A 89 -9.77 -9.33 -12.00
C SER A 89 -10.17 -10.79 -12.11
N ASP A 90 -11.10 -11.12 -13.00
CA ASP A 90 -11.50 -12.50 -13.26
C ASP A 90 -10.32 -13.35 -13.77
N LYS A 91 -9.52 -12.80 -14.68
CA LYS A 91 -8.36 -13.50 -15.25
C LYS A 91 -7.18 -13.64 -14.33
N VAL A 92 -6.85 -12.61 -13.54
CA VAL A 92 -5.63 -12.57 -12.73
C VAL A 92 -5.89 -12.83 -11.24
N GLY A 93 -7.16 -12.85 -10.84
CA GLY A 93 -7.59 -13.04 -9.45
C GLY A 93 -6.97 -14.23 -8.73
N PRO A 94 -6.85 -15.41 -9.37
CA PRO A 94 -6.23 -16.58 -8.73
C PRO A 94 -4.79 -16.36 -8.28
N VAL A 95 -4.05 -15.43 -8.89
CA VAL A 95 -2.66 -15.10 -8.53
C VAL A 95 -2.57 -13.82 -7.72
N ILE A 96 -3.19 -12.73 -8.21
CA ILE A 96 -3.10 -11.42 -7.54
C ILE A 96 -3.93 -11.40 -6.25
N GLY A 97 -5.06 -12.10 -6.19
CA GLY A 97 -5.92 -12.15 -5.01
C GLY A 97 -5.17 -12.59 -3.74
N PRO A 98 -4.48 -13.74 -3.72
CA PRO A 98 -3.66 -14.14 -2.59
C PRO A 98 -2.56 -13.14 -2.22
N LEU A 99 -1.87 -12.53 -3.20
CA LEU A 99 -0.83 -11.53 -2.93
C LEU A 99 -1.39 -10.28 -2.24
N MET A 100 -2.56 -9.80 -2.70
CA MET A 100 -3.28 -8.69 -2.07
C MET A 100 -3.79 -9.06 -0.68
N ALA A 101 -4.28 -10.28 -0.49
CA ALA A 101 -4.71 -10.77 0.83
C ALA A 101 -3.54 -10.84 1.82
N TYR A 102 -2.37 -11.31 1.39
CA TYR A 102 -1.16 -11.31 2.23
C TYR A 102 -0.71 -9.90 2.59
N GLU A 103 -0.79 -8.95 1.66
CA GLU A 103 -0.52 -7.54 1.96
C GLU A 103 -1.42 -7.03 3.09
N VAL A 104 -2.74 -7.22 2.96
CA VAL A 104 -3.70 -6.76 3.97
C VAL A 104 -3.44 -7.41 5.33
N LEU A 105 -3.22 -8.73 5.36
CA LEU A 105 -3.05 -9.47 6.62
C LEU A 105 -1.71 -9.20 7.31
N THR A 106 -0.62 -9.08 6.55
CA THR A 106 0.73 -9.00 7.13
C THR A 106 1.27 -7.58 7.25
N ALA A 107 0.72 -6.64 6.50
CA ALA A 107 1.20 -5.26 6.46
C ALA A 107 0.14 -4.27 6.93
N PHE A 108 -1.00 -4.16 6.26
CA PHE A 108 -2.00 -3.14 6.56
C PHE A 108 -2.51 -3.22 8.00
N PHE A 109 -2.80 -4.41 8.53
CA PHE A 109 -3.23 -4.55 9.94
C PHE A 109 -2.12 -4.19 10.92
N LEU A 110 -0.88 -4.50 10.59
CA LEU A 110 0.26 -4.08 11.40
C LEU A 110 0.40 -2.55 11.42
N GLU A 111 0.31 -1.92 10.27
CA GLU A 111 0.40 -0.46 10.13
C GLU A 111 -0.75 0.23 10.86
N ALA A 112 -2.00 -0.11 10.55
CA ALA A 112 -3.18 0.51 11.15
C ALA A 112 -3.26 0.26 12.66
N GLY A 113 -2.91 -0.95 13.13
CA GLY A 113 -2.93 -1.32 14.54
C GLY A 113 -1.94 -0.49 15.37
N PHE A 114 -0.74 -0.30 14.88
CA PHE A 114 0.29 0.47 15.61
C PHE A 114 0.25 1.98 15.33
N LEU A 115 -0.39 2.41 14.25
CA LEU A 115 -0.53 3.83 13.92
C LEU A 115 -1.24 4.61 15.05
N GLY A 116 -2.26 4.03 15.66
CA GLY A 116 -2.95 4.64 16.79
C GLY A 116 -2.02 4.90 17.98
N VAL A 117 -1.13 3.96 18.27
CA VAL A 117 -0.11 4.11 19.32
C VAL A 117 0.92 5.16 18.93
N MET A 118 1.37 5.14 17.68
CA MET A 118 2.33 6.12 17.14
C MET A 118 1.78 7.55 17.17
N LEU A 119 0.50 7.75 16.87
CA LEU A 119 -0.13 9.08 16.84
C LEU A 119 -0.50 9.60 18.23
N PHE A 120 -1.07 8.75 19.09
CA PHE A 120 -1.71 9.16 20.34
C PHE A 120 -1.05 8.58 21.59
N GLY A 121 -0.06 7.71 21.44
CA GLY A 121 0.59 7.02 22.54
C GLY A 121 1.68 7.82 23.24
N MET A 122 2.20 8.89 22.63
CA MET A 122 3.26 9.69 23.22
C MET A 122 2.81 10.32 24.56
N GLY A 123 3.49 9.94 25.65
CA GLY A 123 3.09 10.33 27.00
C GLY A 123 2.06 9.42 27.69
N ARG A 124 1.42 8.48 26.97
CA ARG A 124 0.48 7.48 27.53
C ARG A 124 1.13 6.11 27.68
N VAL A 125 1.97 5.73 26.72
CA VAL A 125 2.75 4.51 26.77
C VAL A 125 4.22 4.84 27.04
N GLY A 126 4.98 3.87 27.55
CA GLY A 126 6.41 4.07 27.80
C GLY A 126 7.18 4.34 26.48
N ARG A 127 8.25 5.14 26.56
CA ARG A 127 9.06 5.54 25.37
C ARG A 127 9.49 4.37 24.49
N LYS A 128 9.88 3.23 25.10
CA LYS A 128 10.29 2.03 24.36
C LYS A 128 9.14 1.40 23.58
N LEU A 129 7.94 1.36 24.17
CA LEU A 129 6.77 0.81 23.51
C LEU A 129 6.29 1.73 22.37
N HIS A 130 6.37 3.05 22.56
CA HIS A 130 6.07 4.01 21.50
C HIS A 130 7.02 3.82 20.31
N PHE A 131 8.31 3.74 20.57
CA PHE A 131 9.31 3.50 19.52
C PHE A 131 9.09 2.14 18.81
N ALA A 132 8.75 1.10 19.57
CA ALA A 132 8.42 -0.20 18.97
C ALA A 132 7.20 -0.10 18.03
N ALA A 133 6.20 0.70 18.40
CA ALA A 133 5.05 0.97 17.52
C ALA A 133 5.45 1.74 16.24
N THR A 134 6.27 2.77 16.36
CA THR A 134 6.82 3.51 15.21
C THR A 134 7.62 2.60 14.29
N LEU A 135 8.45 1.73 14.86
CA LEU A 135 9.23 0.76 14.09
C LEU A 135 8.33 -0.28 13.42
N ALA A 136 7.27 -0.74 14.11
CA ALA A 136 6.30 -1.68 13.54
C ALA A 136 5.57 -1.07 12.33
N VAL A 137 5.18 0.21 12.41
CA VAL A 137 4.59 0.93 11.26
C VAL A 137 5.60 1.02 10.11
N ALA A 138 6.86 1.40 10.38
CA ALA A 138 7.88 1.51 9.34
C ALA A 138 8.19 0.16 8.67
N VAL A 139 8.26 -0.92 9.44
CA VAL A 139 8.45 -2.28 8.90
C VAL A 139 7.20 -2.72 8.12
N GLY A 140 6.01 -2.44 8.63
CA GLY A 140 4.74 -2.72 7.94
C GLY A 140 4.69 -2.08 6.56
N THR A 141 5.02 -0.80 6.44
CA THR A 141 5.05 -0.10 5.13
C THR A 141 6.04 -0.73 4.15
N CYS A 142 7.19 -1.24 4.62
CA CYS A 142 8.15 -1.96 3.78
C CYS A 142 7.62 -3.33 3.33
N ILE A 143 6.92 -4.07 4.22
CA ILE A 143 6.29 -5.35 3.89
C ILE A 143 5.15 -5.14 2.88
N SER A 144 4.34 -4.11 3.07
CA SER A 144 3.30 -3.70 2.11
C SER A 144 3.90 -3.44 0.73
N ALA A 145 4.96 -2.63 0.66
CA ALA A 145 5.69 -2.37 -0.58
C ALA A 145 6.19 -3.67 -1.25
N PHE A 146 6.70 -4.62 -0.47
CA PHE A 146 7.16 -5.90 -1.00
C PHE A 146 6.03 -6.68 -1.69
N TRP A 147 4.86 -6.80 -1.06
CA TRP A 147 3.73 -7.53 -1.65
C TRP A 147 3.18 -6.85 -2.90
N ILE A 148 3.03 -5.52 -2.86
CA ILE A 148 2.54 -4.75 -4.00
C ILE A 148 3.53 -4.79 -5.17
N LEU A 149 4.81 -4.65 -4.92
CA LEU A 149 5.84 -4.75 -5.96
C LEU A 149 5.94 -6.18 -6.51
N SER A 150 5.70 -7.22 -5.69
CA SER A 150 5.65 -8.60 -6.15
C SER A 150 4.46 -8.82 -7.09
N ALA A 151 3.28 -8.31 -6.77
CA ALA A 151 2.12 -8.35 -7.65
C ALA A 151 2.38 -7.59 -8.96
N ASN A 152 2.95 -6.38 -8.88
CA ASN A 152 3.32 -5.60 -10.06
C ASN A 152 4.36 -6.29 -10.93
N SER A 153 5.39 -6.88 -10.32
CA SER A 153 6.42 -7.64 -11.04
C SER A 153 5.84 -8.83 -11.79
N TRP A 154 4.93 -9.58 -11.14
CA TRP A 154 4.23 -10.68 -11.79
C TRP A 154 3.37 -10.21 -12.97
N MET A 155 2.70 -9.06 -12.87
CA MET A 155 1.93 -8.49 -13.99
C MET A 155 2.80 -8.10 -15.18
N GLN A 156 4.06 -7.71 -14.95
CA GLN A 156 5.01 -7.36 -16.02
C GLN A 156 5.55 -8.60 -16.74
N THR A 157 5.80 -9.66 -16.01
CA THR A 157 6.36 -10.92 -16.51
C THR A 157 5.63 -12.11 -15.90
N PRO A 158 4.39 -12.41 -16.34
CA PRO A 158 3.58 -13.47 -15.75
C PRO A 158 4.22 -14.83 -15.98
N GLN A 159 4.78 -15.40 -14.92
CA GLN A 159 5.34 -16.76 -14.87
C GLN A 159 4.35 -17.69 -14.16
N GLY A 160 4.24 -18.93 -14.60
CA GLY A 160 3.35 -19.92 -14.01
C GLY A 160 1.88 -19.79 -14.41
N TYR A 161 1.46 -18.68 -15.03
CA TYR A 161 0.08 -18.45 -15.45
C TYR A 161 -0.34 -19.39 -16.59
N ALA A 162 0.55 -19.64 -17.55
CA ALA A 162 0.30 -20.58 -18.64
C ALA A 162 0.08 -22.02 -18.12
N CYS A 163 0.78 -22.45 -17.05
CA CYS A 163 0.55 -23.74 -16.40
C CYS A 163 -0.83 -23.87 -15.76
N LEU A 164 -1.38 -22.81 -15.19
CA LEU A 164 -2.69 -22.83 -14.55
C LEU A 164 -3.84 -22.85 -15.59
N LEU A 165 -3.62 -22.28 -16.77
CA LEU A 165 -4.59 -22.32 -17.89
C LEU A 165 -4.46 -23.60 -18.72
N TYR A 166 -3.29 -24.25 -18.73
CA TYR A 166 -3.01 -25.47 -19.52
C TYR A 166 -3.32 -26.78 -18.77
N THR A 167 -3.72 -26.74 -17.52
CA THR A 167 -4.01 -27.96 -16.74
C THR A 167 -5.41 -28.53 -17.00
N SER A 168 -6.12 -28.03 -17.98
CA SER A 168 -7.33 -28.67 -18.47
C SER A 168 -7.15 -28.96 -19.98
N PRO A 169 -6.62 -30.11 -20.38
CA PRO A 169 -6.77 -30.53 -21.75
C PRO A 169 -8.27 -30.57 -22.04
N SER A 170 -8.70 -29.82 -23.07
CA SER A 170 -10.06 -29.90 -23.53
C SER A 170 -10.37 -31.37 -23.88
N PRO A 171 -11.49 -31.92 -23.45
CA PRO A 171 -11.86 -33.29 -23.79
C PRO A 171 -12.19 -33.45 -25.30
N ARG A 172 -11.80 -32.51 -26.13
CA ARG A 172 -12.17 -32.44 -27.57
C ARG A 172 -10.99 -32.30 -28.53
N ASP A 173 -9.74 -32.50 -28.08
CA ASP A 173 -8.60 -32.61 -28.99
C ASP A 173 -8.13 -34.04 -29.10
#